data_e069dccad945ea9f704b21c25dc766d9
#
_entry.id   e069dccad945ea9f704b21c25dc766d9
#
_cell.length_a   1.000
_cell.length_b   1.000
_cell.length_c   1.000
_cell.angle_alpha   90.00
_cell.angle_beta   90.00
_cell.angle_gamma   90.00
#
_symmetry.space_group_name_H-M   'P 1'
#
loop_
_entity.id
_entity.type
_entity.pdbx_description
1 polymer ?
#
loop_
_entity_poly.entity_id
_entity_poly.type
_entity_poly.pdbx_seq_one_letter_code
_entity_poly.pdbx_strand_id
1 'polypeptide(L)'
;KKHVKVDLKELTVAPYYGCQLNRPWGDIDDLQHPVMMDRLIETLGAGVATNYSAKTICCGASHMMPYEKSCLPQVRRIVNDALAKEARAISTVCPLCQFNVDAAQSGLDLPDMPVLYFTQLLGLAFGLGEKDLQLKKLLVPFKIAI
;
A
#
# COMPACT_ATOMS: atom_id res chain seq x y z
N LYS A 1 0.88 -7.63 19.05
CA LYS A 1 2.11 -7.08 19.67
C LYS A 1 3.09 -8.16 20.15
N LYS A 2 2.62 -9.32 20.65
CA LYS A 2 3.49 -10.37 21.23
C LYS A 2 4.49 -11.00 20.25
N HIS A 3 4.25 -10.88 18.93
CA HIS A 3 5.06 -11.48 17.85
C HIS A 3 5.82 -10.45 17.03
N VAL A 4 5.65 -9.16 17.27
CA VAL A 4 6.40 -8.09 16.61
C VAL A 4 7.84 -8.13 17.15
N LYS A 5 8.81 -8.34 16.25
CA LYS A 5 10.23 -8.49 16.56
C LYS A 5 11.06 -7.32 16.03
N VAL A 6 10.56 -6.62 15.01
CA VAL A 6 11.24 -5.51 14.35
C VAL A 6 10.54 -4.21 14.68
N ASP A 7 11.30 -3.20 15.05
CA ASP A 7 10.77 -1.85 15.28
C ASP A 7 10.55 -1.15 13.92
N LEU A 8 9.28 -0.85 13.62
CA LEU A 8 8.88 -0.19 12.37
C LEU A 8 8.49 1.28 12.56
N LYS A 9 8.85 1.91 13.68
CA LYS A 9 8.43 3.29 14.00
C LYS A 9 8.83 4.32 12.95
N GLU A 10 9.97 4.13 12.29
CA GLU A 10 10.47 5.02 11.23
C GLU A 10 9.78 4.79 9.88
N LEU A 11 8.93 3.77 9.78
CA LEU A 11 8.18 3.43 8.58
C LEU A 11 6.77 4.03 8.65
N THR A 12 6.52 5.12 7.93
CA THR A 12 5.17 5.63 7.71
C THR A 12 4.55 4.93 6.50
N VAL A 13 3.38 4.31 6.69
CA VAL A 13 2.69 3.53 5.67
C VAL A 13 1.36 4.15 5.31
N ALA A 14 1.08 4.30 4.02
CA ALA A 14 -0.24 4.70 3.52
C ALA A 14 -1.14 3.45 3.37
N PRO A 15 -2.24 3.35 4.12
CA PRO A 15 -3.18 2.23 4.04
C PRO A 15 -4.08 2.36 2.81
N TYR A 16 -3.84 1.54 1.78
CA TYR A 16 -4.62 1.57 0.56
C TYR A 16 -5.57 0.38 0.45
N TYR A 17 -6.85 0.62 0.60
CA TYR A 17 -7.91 -0.38 0.58
C TYR A 17 -8.35 -0.74 -0.85
N GLY A 18 -8.28 0.23 -1.75
CA GLY A 18 -8.85 0.08 -3.09
C GLY A 18 -10.38 0.02 -3.06
N CYS A 19 -10.98 -0.54 -4.10
CA CYS A 19 -12.43 -0.57 -4.24
C CYS A 19 -13.10 -1.87 -3.76
N GLN A 20 -12.44 -3.03 -3.92
CA GLN A 20 -13.10 -4.33 -3.69
C GLN A 20 -13.24 -4.72 -2.23
N LEU A 21 -12.32 -4.26 -1.36
CA LEU A 21 -12.38 -4.62 0.06
C LEU A 21 -13.62 -4.02 0.75
N ASN A 22 -13.99 -2.81 0.38
CA ASN A 22 -15.05 -2.08 1.04
C ASN A 22 -16.37 -2.09 0.27
N ARG A 23 -16.37 -2.41 -1.02
CA ARG A 23 -17.56 -2.36 -1.87
C ARG A 23 -17.83 -3.73 -2.51
N PRO A 24 -19.09 -4.12 -2.68
CA PRO A 24 -20.30 -3.35 -2.37
C PRO A 24 -20.83 -3.54 -0.93
N TRP A 25 -20.26 -4.45 -0.14
CA TRP A 25 -20.94 -5.00 1.03
C TRP A 25 -20.74 -4.21 2.33
N GLY A 26 -19.61 -3.54 2.51
CA GLY A 26 -19.34 -2.74 3.71
C GLY A 26 -19.31 -3.51 5.05
N ASP A 27 -19.32 -4.84 5.01
CA ASP A 27 -19.43 -5.67 6.20
C ASP A 27 -18.12 -5.73 7.02
N ILE A 28 -17.01 -5.34 6.39
CA ILE A 28 -15.68 -5.45 6.97
C ILE A 28 -15.27 -4.14 7.65
N ASP A 29 -15.56 -2.99 7.01
CA ASP A 29 -15.13 -1.67 7.47
C ASP A 29 -16.03 -0.57 6.87
N ASP A 30 -15.86 0.67 7.31
CA ASP A 30 -16.58 1.81 6.74
C ASP A 30 -16.28 1.96 5.24
N LEU A 31 -17.30 2.23 4.44
CA LEU A 31 -17.19 2.32 2.97
C LEU A 31 -16.37 3.52 2.50
N GLN A 32 -16.36 4.61 3.25
CA GLN A 32 -15.71 5.87 2.88
C GLN A 32 -14.48 6.16 3.72
N HIS A 33 -14.51 5.77 4.98
CA HIS A 33 -13.47 6.04 5.97
C HIS A 33 -12.98 4.76 6.66
N PRO A 34 -12.49 3.77 5.89
CA PRO A 34 -12.03 2.52 6.49
C PRO A 34 -10.81 2.75 7.40
N VAL A 35 -10.72 1.97 8.48
CA VAL A 35 -9.67 2.08 9.50
C VAL A 35 -9.05 0.75 9.91
N MET A 36 -9.51 -0.37 9.37
CA MET A 36 -8.98 -1.69 9.75
C MET A 36 -7.50 -1.84 9.43
N MET A 37 -7.06 -1.45 8.24
CA MET A 37 -5.63 -1.49 7.87
C MET A 37 -4.81 -0.49 8.67
N ASP A 38 -5.37 0.69 8.97
CA ASP A 38 -4.73 1.69 9.83
C ASP A 38 -4.40 1.05 11.19
N ARG A 39 -5.39 0.42 11.83
CA ARG A 39 -5.22 -0.29 13.11
C ARG A 39 -4.22 -1.46 13.02
N LEU A 40 -4.21 -2.17 11.89
CA LEU A 40 -3.23 -3.21 11.66
C LEU A 40 -1.81 -2.63 11.63
N ILE A 41 -1.57 -1.59 10.84
CA ILE A 41 -0.27 -0.92 10.71
C ILE A 41 0.22 -0.42 12.06
N GLU A 42 -0.64 0.27 12.83
CA GLU A 42 -0.35 0.73 14.20
C GLU A 42 -0.02 -0.44 15.15
N THR A 43 -0.75 -1.54 15.03
CA THR A 43 -0.53 -2.75 15.86
C THR A 43 0.85 -3.36 15.58
N LEU A 44 1.34 -3.24 14.36
CA LEU A 44 2.68 -3.69 13.95
C LEU A 44 3.78 -2.72 14.38
N GLY A 45 3.45 -1.55 14.91
CA GLY A 45 4.40 -0.56 15.37
C GLY A 45 4.86 0.42 14.29
N ALA A 46 4.29 0.36 13.09
CA ALA A 46 4.56 1.34 12.03
C ALA A 46 3.67 2.59 12.16
N GLY A 47 4.13 3.69 11.61
CA GLY A 47 3.33 4.92 11.48
C GLY A 47 2.28 4.79 10.38
N VAL A 48 1.13 5.42 10.56
CA VAL A 48 0.07 5.51 9.54
C VAL A 48 0.11 6.89 8.90
N ALA A 49 0.07 6.96 7.58
CA ALA A 49 -0.10 8.20 6.84
C ALA A 49 -1.49 8.79 7.15
N THR A 50 -1.51 9.78 8.03
CA THR A 50 -2.76 10.43 8.49
C THR A 50 -3.38 11.27 7.36
N ASN A 51 -4.71 11.28 7.31
CA ASN A 51 -5.47 12.01 6.28
C ASN A 51 -5.12 11.60 4.83
N TYR A 52 -4.71 10.35 4.64
CA TYR A 52 -4.54 9.77 3.31
C TYR A 52 -5.90 9.58 2.66
N SER A 53 -6.25 10.48 1.74
CA SER A 53 -7.60 10.55 1.14
C SER A 53 -7.82 9.53 0.03
N ALA A 54 -6.74 9.00 -0.56
CA ALA A 54 -6.80 8.06 -1.67
C ALA A 54 -7.10 6.60 -1.25
N LYS A 55 -7.40 6.33 0.02
CA LYS A 55 -7.62 4.99 0.59
C LYS A 55 -8.55 4.10 -0.24
N THR A 56 -9.64 4.64 -0.77
CA THR A 56 -10.72 3.90 -1.42
C THR A 56 -10.87 4.19 -2.91
N ILE A 57 -9.93 4.93 -3.50
CA ILE A 57 -9.90 5.19 -4.93
C ILE A 57 -9.60 3.88 -5.67
N CYS A 58 -10.30 3.63 -6.79
CA CYS A 58 -9.97 2.48 -7.63
C CYS A 58 -8.64 2.72 -8.35
N CYS A 59 -7.72 1.75 -8.30
CA CYS A 59 -6.45 1.84 -9.04
C CYS A 59 -6.59 1.67 -10.56
N GLY A 60 -7.75 1.20 -11.04
CA GLY A 60 -7.99 0.97 -12.45
C GLY A 60 -7.44 -0.36 -13.00
N ALA A 61 -6.98 -1.28 -12.16
CA ALA A 61 -6.32 -2.52 -12.60
C ALA A 61 -7.14 -3.35 -13.59
N SER A 62 -8.48 -3.35 -13.49
CA SER A 62 -9.37 -4.05 -14.44
C SER A 62 -9.29 -3.49 -15.86
N HIS A 63 -8.79 -2.27 -16.04
CA HIS A 63 -8.66 -1.59 -17.34
C HIS A 63 -7.20 -1.45 -17.77
N MET A 64 -6.23 -1.92 -16.97
CA MET A 64 -4.81 -1.72 -17.20
C MET A 64 -4.37 -2.26 -18.58
N MET A 65 -4.79 -3.46 -18.96
CA MET A 65 -4.37 -4.08 -20.21
C MET A 65 -4.92 -3.37 -21.46
N PRO A 66 -6.25 -3.11 -21.55
CA PRO A 66 -6.80 -2.47 -22.76
C PRO A 66 -6.71 -0.94 -22.75
N TYR A 67 -6.61 -0.31 -21.57
CA TYR A 67 -6.72 1.15 -21.42
C TYR A 67 -5.72 1.71 -20.40
N GLU A 68 -4.44 1.39 -20.54
CA GLU A 68 -3.38 1.83 -19.64
C GLU A 68 -3.43 3.34 -19.32
N LYS A 69 -3.59 4.17 -20.34
CA LYS A 69 -3.68 5.64 -20.18
C LYS A 69 -4.80 6.09 -19.25
N SER A 70 -5.88 5.32 -19.14
CA SER A 70 -7.00 5.62 -18.25
C SER A 70 -6.72 5.28 -16.78
N CYS A 71 -5.75 4.40 -16.53
CA CYS A 71 -5.37 3.99 -15.17
C CYS A 71 -4.32 4.92 -14.55
N LEU A 72 -3.44 5.49 -15.35
CA LEU A 72 -2.34 6.35 -14.88
C LEU A 72 -2.80 7.52 -13.99
N PRO A 73 -3.90 8.26 -14.29
CA PRO A 73 -4.37 9.34 -13.43
C PRO A 73 -4.77 8.86 -12.03
N GLN A 74 -5.39 7.67 -11.90
CA GLN A 74 -5.77 7.09 -10.63
C GLN A 74 -4.53 6.69 -9.82
N VAL A 75 -3.58 5.98 -10.45
CA VAL A 75 -2.33 5.60 -9.80
C VAL A 75 -1.54 6.84 -9.38
N ARG A 76 -1.45 7.85 -10.24
CA ARG A 76 -0.83 9.14 -9.91
C ARG A 76 -1.45 9.76 -8.66
N ARG A 77 -2.77 9.77 -8.56
CA ARG A 77 -3.46 10.32 -7.39
C ARG A 77 -3.17 9.53 -6.12
N ILE A 78 -3.17 8.18 -6.21
CA ILE A 78 -2.85 7.29 -5.09
C ILE A 78 -1.44 7.56 -4.57
N VAL A 79 -0.46 7.59 -5.48
CA VAL A 79 0.95 7.77 -5.13
C VAL A 79 1.23 9.21 -4.64
N ASN A 80 0.70 10.23 -5.33
CA ASN A 80 0.88 11.63 -4.91
C ASN A 80 0.33 11.91 -3.52
N ASP A 81 -0.85 11.38 -3.21
CA ASP A 81 -1.43 11.60 -1.88
C ASP A 81 -0.60 10.89 -0.79
N ALA A 82 -0.07 9.69 -1.07
CA ALA A 82 0.84 9.01 -0.16
C ALA A 82 2.14 9.80 0.07
N LEU A 83 2.75 10.32 -1.00
CA LEU A 83 3.93 11.17 -0.92
C LEU A 83 3.66 12.45 -0.12
N ALA A 84 2.52 13.10 -0.36
CA ALA A 84 2.11 14.31 0.36
C ALA A 84 1.85 14.07 1.86
N LYS A 85 1.66 12.82 2.27
CA LYS A 85 1.51 12.40 3.67
C LYS A 85 2.80 11.78 4.23
N GLU A 86 3.92 12.03 3.58
CA GLU A 86 5.24 11.54 3.98
C GLU A 86 5.30 10.01 4.17
N ALA A 87 4.43 9.28 3.45
CA ALA A 87 4.49 7.84 3.45
C ALA A 87 5.78 7.35 2.76
N ARG A 88 6.37 6.31 3.30
CA ARG A 88 7.54 5.64 2.76
C ARG A 88 7.19 4.35 2.04
N ALA A 89 5.96 3.88 2.20
CA ALA A 89 5.38 2.76 1.47
C ALA A 89 3.86 2.87 1.45
N ILE A 90 3.25 2.28 0.45
CA ILE A 90 1.81 1.99 0.42
C ILE A 90 1.63 0.53 0.83
N SER A 91 0.63 0.21 1.65
CA SER A 91 0.24 -1.17 1.93
C SER A 91 -1.18 -1.43 1.44
N THR A 92 -1.38 -2.57 0.77
CA THR A 92 -2.68 -2.96 0.22
C THR A 92 -3.01 -4.42 0.47
N VAL A 93 -4.30 -4.76 0.41
CA VAL A 93 -4.82 -6.13 0.56
C VAL A 93 -5.22 -6.78 -0.77
N CYS A 94 -5.28 -6.01 -1.85
CA CYS A 94 -5.66 -6.51 -3.17
C CYS A 94 -4.41 -6.75 -4.01
N PRO A 95 -4.15 -8.00 -4.47
CA PRO A 95 -2.96 -8.30 -5.28
C PRO A 95 -2.98 -7.60 -6.64
N LEU A 96 -4.15 -7.38 -7.24
CA LEU A 96 -4.27 -6.59 -8.46
C LEU A 96 -3.92 -5.12 -8.25
N CYS A 97 -4.32 -4.55 -7.10
CA CYS A 97 -3.94 -3.20 -6.75
C CYS A 97 -2.44 -3.07 -6.50
N GLN A 98 -1.85 -4.04 -5.78
CA GLN A 98 -0.41 -4.06 -5.56
C GLN A 98 0.33 -4.04 -6.89
N PHE A 99 0.04 -5.00 -7.78
CA PHE A 99 0.71 -5.09 -9.08
C PHE A 99 0.50 -3.82 -9.91
N ASN A 100 -0.74 -3.33 -10.02
CA ASN A 100 -1.04 -2.18 -10.87
C ASN A 100 -0.39 -0.88 -10.37
N VAL A 101 -0.45 -0.62 -9.06
CA VAL A 101 0.15 0.59 -8.49
C VAL A 101 1.67 0.52 -8.53
N ASP A 102 2.27 -0.66 -8.34
CA ASP A 102 3.70 -0.88 -8.45
C ASP A 102 4.19 -0.68 -9.90
N ALA A 103 3.56 -1.37 -10.87
CA ALA A 103 3.97 -1.37 -12.27
C ALA A 103 3.75 -0.03 -12.97
N ALA A 104 2.61 0.62 -12.73
CA ALA A 104 2.25 1.85 -13.42
C ALA A 104 3.12 3.06 -13.04
N GLN A 105 3.88 2.98 -11.95
CA GLN A 105 4.79 4.06 -11.56
C GLN A 105 5.88 4.33 -12.59
N SER A 106 6.29 3.32 -13.36
CA SER A 106 7.27 3.50 -14.44
C SER A 106 6.80 4.48 -15.53
N GLY A 107 5.49 4.69 -15.67
CA GLY A 107 4.89 5.67 -16.57
C GLY A 107 4.58 7.03 -15.94
N LEU A 108 4.95 7.21 -14.66
CA LEU A 108 4.70 8.44 -13.92
C LEU A 108 6.02 9.15 -13.62
N ASP A 109 6.01 10.47 -13.80
CA ASP A 109 7.12 11.31 -13.35
C ASP A 109 6.89 11.68 -11.87
N LEU A 110 7.19 10.72 -10.98
CA LEU A 110 7.02 10.80 -9.53
C LEU A 110 8.16 10.07 -8.82
N PRO A 111 8.48 10.46 -7.58
CA PRO A 111 9.37 9.67 -6.73
C PRO A 111 8.82 8.26 -6.52
N ASP A 112 9.72 7.29 -6.45
CA ASP A 112 9.41 5.90 -6.18
C ASP A 112 8.64 5.72 -4.87
N MET A 113 7.50 5.02 -4.94
CA MET A 113 6.66 4.68 -3.79
C MET A 113 6.46 3.17 -3.73
N PRO A 114 7.21 2.44 -2.90
CA PRO A 114 7.07 1.00 -2.78
C PRO A 114 5.66 0.58 -2.37
N VAL A 115 5.14 -0.49 -2.99
CA VAL A 115 3.81 -1.00 -2.72
C VAL A 115 3.90 -2.39 -2.13
N LEU A 116 3.65 -2.50 -0.82
CA LEU A 116 3.70 -3.75 -0.08
C LEU A 116 2.32 -4.41 -0.02
N TYR A 117 2.28 -5.70 -0.24
CA TYR A 117 1.11 -6.47 0.18
C TYR A 117 1.06 -6.53 1.71
N PHE A 118 -0.12 -6.47 2.32
CA PHE A 118 -0.24 -6.37 3.78
C PHE A 118 0.47 -7.52 4.53
N THR A 119 0.54 -8.72 3.93
CA THR A 119 1.27 -9.85 4.54
C THR A 119 2.78 -9.67 4.48
N GLN A 120 3.31 -8.91 3.52
CA GLN A 120 4.74 -8.55 3.51
C GLN A 120 5.07 -7.61 4.67
N LEU A 121 4.21 -6.63 4.94
CA LEU A 121 4.35 -5.75 6.09
C LEU A 121 4.28 -6.52 7.42
N LEU A 122 3.34 -7.47 7.54
CA LEU A 122 3.24 -8.40 8.67
C LEU A 122 4.54 -9.19 8.86
N GLY A 123 5.03 -9.79 7.78
CA GLY A 123 6.25 -10.58 7.80
C GLY A 123 7.48 -9.77 8.21
N LEU A 124 7.60 -8.52 7.72
CA LEU A 124 8.65 -7.59 8.16
C LEU A 124 8.60 -7.37 9.67
N ALA A 125 7.41 -7.04 10.21
CA ALA A 125 7.22 -6.83 11.64
C ALA A 125 7.56 -8.08 12.47
N PHE A 126 7.35 -9.27 11.91
CA PHE A 126 7.69 -10.55 12.56
C PHE A 126 9.15 -10.97 12.37
N GLY A 127 9.94 -10.19 11.63
CA GLY A 127 11.36 -10.43 11.41
C GLY A 127 11.67 -11.46 10.34
N LEU A 128 10.78 -11.64 9.36
CA LEU A 128 11.07 -12.46 8.18
C LEU A 128 12.02 -11.72 7.23
N GLY A 129 12.89 -12.47 6.57
CA GLY A 129 13.88 -11.92 5.65
C GLY A 129 13.31 -11.49 4.30
N GLU A 130 14.00 -10.59 3.60
CA GLU A 130 13.61 -10.08 2.27
C GLU A 130 13.32 -11.20 1.27
N LYS A 131 14.06 -12.31 1.34
CA LYS A 131 13.88 -13.47 0.46
C LYS A 131 12.55 -14.16 0.69
N ASP A 132 12.17 -14.35 1.95
CA ASP A 132 10.92 -15.02 2.32
C ASP A 132 9.71 -14.15 1.93
N LEU A 133 9.87 -12.83 2.07
CA LEU A 133 8.84 -11.84 1.73
C LEU A 133 8.83 -11.48 0.23
N GLN A 134 9.77 -12.01 -0.55
CA GLN A 134 9.89 -11.75 -1.99
C GLN A 134 10.00 -10.24 -2.33
N LEU A 135 10.59 -9.42 -1.45
CA LEU A 135 10.68 -7.97 -1.62
C LEU A 135 11.46 -7.54 -2.86
N LYS A 136 12.41 -8.38 -3.31
CA LYS A 136 13.17 -8.16 -4.54
C LYS A 136 12.35 -8.31 -5.83
N LYS A 137 11.11 -8.81 -5.74
CA LYS A 137 10.19 -8.92 -6.88
C LYS A 137 9.30 -7.69 -7.07
N LEU A 138 9.34 -6.76 -6.13
CA LEU A 138 8.68 -5.47 -6.31
C LEU A 138 9.38 -4.70 -7.43
N LEU A 139 8.60 -4.07 -8.31
CA LEU A 139 9.14 -3.28 -9.42
C LEU A 139 9.71 -1.96 -8.90
N VAL A 140 9.04 -1.35 -7.92
CA VAL A 140 9.59 -0.25 -7.14
C VAL A 140 10.28 -0.82 -5.91
N PRO A 141 11.62 -0.71 -5.79
CA PRO A 141 12.36 -1.32 -4.72
C PRO A 141 11.97 -0.79 -3.33
N PHE A 142 11.69 -1.71 -2.41
CA PHE A 142 11.48 -1.37 -1.01
C PHE A 142 12.82 -1.46 -0.25
N LYS A 143 13.31 -0.32 0.22
CA LYS A 143 14.53 -0.22 1.01
C LYS A 143 14.17 0.31 2.39
N ILE A 144 14.26 -0.54 3.40
CA ILE A 144 14.29 -0.10 4.78
C ILE A 144 15.75 -0.21 5.26
N ALA A 145 16.27 0.89 5.80
CA ALA A 145 17.35 0.81 6.77
C ALA A 145 16.71 0.36 8.10
N ILE A 146 16.75 -0.93 8.37
CA ILE A 146 16.39 -1.50 9.67
C ILE A 146 17.62 -1.51 10.54
#